data_0001357dc855eda059cffee3be747792
#
_entry.id   0001357dc855eda059cffee3be747792
#
_cell.length_a   1.000
_cell.length_b   1.000
_cell.length_c   1.000
_cell.angle_alpha   90.00
_cell.angle_beta   90.00
_cell.angle_gamma   90.00
#
_symmetry.space_group_name_H-M   'P 1'
#
loop_
_entity.id
_entity.type
_entity.pdbx_description
1 polymer ?
#
loop_
_entity_poly.entity_id
_entity_poly.type
_entity_poly.pdbx_seq_one_letter_code
_entity_poly.pdbx_strand_id
1 'polypeptide(L)'
;MGGFLMSLGYGGFADLQQSDDTMVIYLYCCYNVDNDEYKHFQQLEDGELYIDRDAFVEPEIHEKIRKTASGRKRTITKRVPIDFDLIELLESGKITVSNASGTWQTTNDGIDIIAIKLLRKIFSEYQKTGDIPKRVGFYC
;
A
#
# COMPACT_ATOMS: atom_id res chain seq x y z
N MET A 1 -27.95 19.16 -1.41
CA MET A 1 -26.75 18.70 -1.11
C MET A 1 -26.12 17.85 -2.19
N GLY A 2 -24.97 17.89 -2.24
CA GLY A 2 -24.34 17.19 -3.26
C GLY A 2 -24.20 15.70 -2.98
N GLY A 3 -25.28 15.00 -3.02
CA GLY A 3 -25.22 13.57 -2.80
C GLY A 3 -24.24 12.83 -3.68
N PHE A 4 -23.73 13.53 -4.65
CA PHE A 4 -22.72 12.98 -5.51
C PHE A 4 -21.33 12.94 -4.86
N LEU A 5 -21.17 13.47 -3.69
CA LEU A 5 -19.91 13.39 -3.00
C LEU A 5 -19.69 11.97 -2.55
N MET A 6 -18.70 11.35 -3.12
CA MET A 6 -18.45 9.94 -2.89
C MET A 6 -17.53 9.67 -1.70
N SER A 7 -16.92 10.70 -1.15
CA SER A 7 -16.04 10.55 0.00
C SER A 7 -16.85 10.27 1.26
N LEU A 8 -16.47 9.21 1.97
CA LEU A 8 -17.02 8.89 3.28
C LEU A 8 -16.27 9.58 4.40
N GLY A 9 -15.24 10.35 4.07
CA GLY A 9 -14.51 11.16 5.03
C GLY A 9 -13.42 10.42 5.79
N TYR A 10 -13.06 9.21 5.42
CA TYR A 10 -11.99 8.49 6.10
C TYR A 10 -10.93 8.03 5.11
N GLY A 11 -9.75 7.80 5.64
CA GLY A 11 -8.64 7.34 4.83
C GLY A 11 -7.33 7.42 5.58
N GLY A 12 -6.26 7.48 4.82
CA GLY A 12 -4.91 7.61 5.33
C GLY A 12 -3.91 7.69 4.20
N PHE A 13 -2.67 7.96 4.58
CA PHE A 13 -1.56 7.91 3.63
C PHE A 13 -0.30 7.46 4.35
N ALA A 14 0.64 6.93 3.58
CA ALA A 14 1.91 6.42 4.08
C ALA A 14 3.04 7.02 3.27
N ASP A 15 4.08 7.48 3.95
CA ASP A 15 5.29 8.04 3.37
C ASP A 15 6.50 7.18 3.72
N LEU A 16 7.29 6.84 2.71
CA LEU A 16 8.47 6.02 2.87
C LEU A 16 9.53 6.75 3.69
N GLN A 17 10.02 6.11 4.74
CA GLN A 17 11.07 6.65 5.60
C GLN A 17 12.41 5.99 5.33
N GLN A 18 12.40 4.68 5.09
CA GLN A 18 13.63 3.92 4.93
C GLN A 18 13.38 2.73 4.00
N SER A 19 14.31 2.48 3.11
CA SER A 19 14.28 1.30 2.24
C SER A 19 15.71 0.85 2.04
N ASP A 20 16.02 -0.36 2.54
CA ASP A 20 17.32 -0.98 2.34
C ASP A 20 17.15 -2.45 1.96
N ASP A 21 18.22 -3.22 1.96
CA ASP A 21 18.19 -4.62 1.52
C ASP A 21 17.39 -5.54 2.43
N THR A 22 17.14 -5.13 3.67
CA THR A 22 16.47 -5.97 4.66
C THR A 22 15.10 -5.50 5.06
N MET A 23 14.85 -4.19 5.04
CA MET A 23 13.65 -3.60 5.63
C MET A 23 13.16 -2.39 4.84
N VAL A 24 11.84 -2.26 4.79
CA VAL A 24 11.16 -1.07 4.26
C VAL A 24 10.24 -0.54 5.37
N ILE A 25 10.38 0.74 5.68
CA ILE A 25 9.63 1.37 6.77
C ILE A 25 8.86 2.57 6.24
N TYR A 26 7.56 2.60 6.55
CA TYR A 26 6.69 3.74 6.26
C TYR A 26 6.17 4.32 7.56
N LEU A 27 6.00 5.64 7.61
CA LEU A 27 5.14 6.28 8.58
C LEU A 27 3.79 6.53 7.92
N TYR A 28 2.70 6.35 8.65
CA TYR A 28 1.37 6.54 8.08
C TYR A 28 0.44 7.24 9.04
N CYS A 29 -0.60 7.85 8.50
CA CYS A 29 -1.69 8.41 9.28
C CYS A 29 -3.00 7.71 8.95
N CYS A 30 -3.93 7.80 9.89
CA CYS A 30 -5.28 7.28 9.74
C CYS A 30 -6.24 8.33 10.30
N TYR A 31 -7.33 8.62 9.59
CA TYR A 31 -8.28 9.64 10.01
C TYR A 31 -9.70 9.28 9.62
N ASN A 32 -10.65 9.91 10.30
CA ASN A 32 -12.06 9.86 9.92
C ASN A 32 -12.67 11.23 10.25
N VAL A 33 -12.84 12.07 9.22
CA VAL A 33 -13.32 13.45 9.41
C VAL A 33 -14.79 13.52 9.80
N ASP A 34 -15.55 12.44 9.60
CA ASP A 34 -16.95 12.37 9.99
C ASP A 34 -17.12 11.92 11.45
N ASN A 35 -16.03 11.60 12.13
CA ASN A 35 -16.04 11.19 13.53
C ASN A 35 -15.28 12.23 14.35
N ASP A 36 -15.97 12.89 15.26
CA ASP A 36 -15.39 13.97 16.08
C ASP A 36 -14.17 13.54 16.87
N GLU A 37 -14.08 12.27 17.23
CA GLU A 37 -12.95 11.73 17.95
C GLU A 37 -11.69 11.59 17.09
N TYR A 38 -11.87 11.38 15.79
CA TYR A 38 -10.76 11.00 14.89
C TYR A 38 -10.49 12.01 13.77
N LYS A 39 -11.27 13.07 13.66
CA LYS A 39 -11.12 14.01 12.54
C LYS A 39 -9.82 14.81 12.58
N HIS A 40 -9.21 14.95 13.76
CA HIS A 40 -8.00 15.75 13.94
C HIS A 40 -6.70 15.03 13.60
N PHE A 41 -6.78 13.76 13.22
CA PHE A 41 -5.58 12.95 12.96
C PHE A 41 -5.17 12.95 11.49
N GLN A 42 -5.76 13.79 10.65
CA GLN A 42 -5.56 13.76 9.22
C GLN A 42 -4.12 13.98 8.77
N GLN A 43 -3.31 14.65 9.57
CA GLN A 43 -1.91 14.93 9.23
C GLN A 43 -0.92 14.36 10.24
N LEU A 44 -1.39 13.52 11.16
CA LEU A 44 -0.53 12.94 12.18
C LEU A 44 -0.02 11.56 11.72
N GLU A 45 1.16 11.55 11.16
CA GLU A 45 1.81 10.32 10.67
C GLU A 45 2.60 9.66 11.80
N ASP A 46 1.91 9.13 12.79
CA ASP A 46 2.54 8.46 13.92
C ASP A 46 2.36 6.95 13.93
N GLY A 47 1.71 6.41 12.91
CA GLY A 47 1.68 4.97 12.70
C GLY A 47 2.91 4.50 11.96
N GLU A 48 3.27 3.24 12.11
CA GLU A 48 4.46 2.68 11.49
C GLU A 48 4.13 1.36 10.78
N LEU A 49 4.67 1.22 9.57
CA LEU A 49 4.57 -0.02 8.81
C LEU A 49 5.99 -0.54 8.59
N TYR A 50 6.30 -1.72 9.13
CA TYR A 50 7.58 -2.38 8.97
C TYR A 50 7.39 -3.56 8.04
N ILE A 51 8.08 -3.58 6.92
CA ILE A 51 7.94 -4.61 5.89
C ILE A 51 9.29 -5.22 5.61
N ASP A 52 9.43 -6.53 5.83
CA ASP A 52 10.64 -7.24 5.41
C ASP A 52 10.81 -7.10 3.90
N ARG A 53 12.02 -6.84 3.44
CA ARG A 53 12.27 -6.65 2.02
C ARG A 53 11.84 -7.87 1.20
N ASP A 54 12.02 -9.08 1.73
CA ASP A 54 11.65 -10.30 1.03
C ASP A 54 10.14 -10.58 1.06
N ALA A 55 9.34 -9.77 1.76
CA ALA A 55 7.89 -9.90 1.75
C ALA A 55 7.27 -9.39 0.44
N PHE A 56 7.98 -8.54 -0.29
CA PHE A 56 7.46 -8.00 -1.55
C PHE A 56 7.39 -9.09 -2.60
N VAL A 57 6.18 -9.29 -3.13
CA VAL A 57 5.88 -10.34 -4.10
C VAL A 57 6.11 -9.81 -5.51
N GLU A 58 7.01 -10.48 -6.24
CA GLU A 58 7.29 -10.11 -7.62
C GLU A 58 6.12 -10.48 -8.52
N PRO A 59 5.80 -9.66 -9.52
CA PRO A 59 4.77 -10.03 -10.50
C PRO A 59 5.33 -11.05 -11.47
N GLU A 60 4.44 -11.65 -12.25
CA GLU A 60 4.87 -12.43 -13.41
C GLU A 60 5.43 -11.49 -14.48
N ILE A 61 6.52 -11.89 -15.10
CA ILE A 61 7.11 -11.13 -16.19
C ILE A 61 6.85 -11.88 -17.49
N HIS A 62 6.11 -11.25 -18.39
CA HIS A 62 5.79 -11.81 -19.69
C HIS A 62 6.54 -11.05 -20.76
N GLU A 63 7.30 -11.75 -21.58
CA GLU A 63 8.01 -11.18 -22.71
C GLU A 63 7.36 -11.64 -24.00
N LYS A 64 7.21 -10.70 -24.93
CA LYS A 64 6.62 -10.98 -26.22
C LYS A 64 7.45 -10.30 -27.31
N ILE A 65 7.81 -11.07 -28.33
CA ILE A 65 8.51 -10.52 -29.48
C ILE A 65 7.48 -10.11 -30.51
N ARG A 66 7.56 -8.84 -30.93
CA ARG A 66 6.70 -8.30 -31.98
C ARG A 66 7.52 -7.78 -33.14
N LYS A 67 7.00 -8.00 -34.35
CA LYS A 67 7.56 -7.43 -35.57
C LYS A 67 6.95 -6.05 -35.77
N THR A 68 7.81 -5.06 -35.97
CA THR A 68 7.36 -3.72 -36.30
C THR A 68 7.11 -3.58 -37.80
N ALA A 69 6.47 -2.48 -38.22
CA ALA A 69 6.21 -2.21 -39.63
C ALA A 69 7.48 -2.14 -40.48
N SER A 70 8.63 -1.80 -39.89
CA SER A 70 9.92 -1.77 -40.58
C SER A 70 10.61 -3.14 -40.63
N GLY A 71 9.96 -4.19 -40.14
CA GLY A 71 10.53 -5.53 -40.10
C GLY A 71 11.46 -5.82 -38.95
N ARG A 72 11.67 -4.85 -38.06
CA ARG A 72 12.48 -5.03 -36.86
C ARG A 72 11.69 -5.80 -35.80
N LYS A 73 12.40 -6.63 -35.03
CA LYS A 73 11.82 -7.34 -33.90
C LYS A 73 11.98 -6.50 -32.65
N ARG A 74 10.93 -6.42 -31.83
CA ARG A 74 10.97 -5.77 -30.53
C ARG A 74 10.52 -6.73 -29.46
N THR A 75 11.21 -6.73 -28.33
CA THR A 75 10.77 -7.44 -27.15
C THR A 75 9.93 -6.50 -26.30
N ILE A 76 8.71 -6.91 -26.00
CA ILE A 76 7.82 -6.18 -25.11
C ILE A 76 7.76 -6.94 -23.80
N THR A 77 8.12 -6.27 -22.72
CA THR A 77 8.05 -6.84 -21.37
C THR A 77 6.79 -6.34 -20.69
N LYS A 78 6.01 -7.24 -20.15
CA LYS A 78 4.77 -6.92 -19.45
C LYS A 78 4.83 -7.48 -18.04
N ARG A 79 4.54 -6.63 -17.05
CA ARG A 79 4.44 -7.01 -15.66
C ARG A 79 2.98 -7.38 -15.38
N VAL A 80 2.75 -8.62 -14.99
CA VAL A 80 1.40 -9.12 -14.71
C VAL A 80 1.27 -9.33 -13.19
N PRO A 81 0.47 -8.51 -12.49
CA PRO A 81 0.31 -8.65 -11.04
C PRO A 81 -0.23 -10.03 -10.67
N ILE A 82 0.27 -10.54 -9.56
CA ILE A 82 -0.22 -11.78 -8.96
C ILE A 82 -0.74 -11.50 -7.56
N ASP A 83 -1.55 -12.41 -7.05
CA ASP A 83 -2.10 -12.27 -5.71
C ASP A 83 -1.02 -12.40 -4.65
N PHE A 84 -1.22 -11.73 -3.53
CA PHE A 84 -0.37 -11.84 -2.36
C PHE A 84 -1.25 -11.91 -1.12
N ASP A 85 -0.75 -12.59 -0.09
CA ASP A 85 -1.51 -12.84 1.14
C ASP A 85 -0.97 -11.97 2.27
N LEU A 86 -1.58 -10.79 2.45
CA LEU A 86 -1.18 -9.86 3.51
C LEU A 86 -1.39 -10.44 4.90
N ILE A 87 -2.45 -11.22 5.08
CA ILE A 87 -2.76 -11.81 6.40
C ILE A 87 -1.64 -12.78 6.81
N GLU A 88 -1.19 -13.62 5.89
CA GLU A 88 -0.07 -14.52 6.17
C GLU A 88 1.20 -13.75 6.51
N LEU A 89 1.48 -12.68 5.76
CA LEU A 89 2.67 -11.86 6.01
C LEU A 89 2.61 -11.18 7.38
N LEU A 90 1.43 -10.75 7.80
CA LEU A 90 1.23 -10.19 9.13
C LEU A 90 1.38 -11.24 10.21
N GLU A 91 0.80 -12.42 10.01
CA GLU A 91 0.87 -13.52 10.99
C GLU A 91 2.29 -14.07 11.15
N SER A 92 3.06 -14.11 10.06
CA SER A 92 4.43 -14.61 10.08
C SER A 92 5.44 -13.58 10.60
N GLY A 93 5.02 -12.35 10.84
CA GLY A 93 5.90 -11.28 11.31
C GLY A 93 6.72 -10.61 10.22
N LYS A 94 6.49 -10.93 8.95
CA LYS A 94 7.18 -10.27 7.84
C LYS A 94 6.67 -8.84 7.62
N ILE A 95 5.46 -8.55 8.09
CA ILE A 95 4.92 -7.21 8.15
C ILE A 95 4.49 -6.96 9.60
N THR A 96 4.87 -5.81 10.14
CA THR A 96 4.46 -5.39 11.47
C THR A 96 3.81 -4.01 11.37
N VAL A 97 2.65 -3.86 11.97
CA VAL A 97 1.92 -2.60 12.00
C VAL A 97 1.89 -2.07 13.43
N SER A 98 2.36 -0.83 13.60
CA SER A 98 2.16 -0.07 14.82
C SER A 98 1.07 0.97 14.50
N ASN A 99 -0.12 0.79 15.08
CA ASN A 99 -1.28 1.59 14.73
C ASN A 99 -1.07 3.08 14.96
N ALA A 100 -1.50 3.91 13.99
CA ALA A 100 -1.52 5.35 14.15
C ALA A 100 -2.53 5.75 15.24
N SER A 101 -2.32 6.92 15.84
CA SER A 101 -3.25 7.44 16.87
C SER A 101 -4.67 7.63 16.33
N GLY A 102 -4.81 7.92 15.04
CA GLY A 102 -6.12 8.11 14.41
C GLY A 102 -6.86 6.83 14.07
N THR A 103 -6.35 5.66 14.47
CA THR A 103 -7.00 4.37 14.18
C THR A 103 -8.38 4.31 14.83
N TRP A 104 -9.40 4.13 14.00
CA TRP A 104 -10.79 4.12 14.45
C TRP A 104 -11.50 2.81 14.16
N GLN A 105 -10.86 1.90 13.40
CA GLN A 105 -11.42 0.59 13.09
C GLN A 105 -10.27 -0.41 12.94
N THR A 106 -10.39 -1.53 13.65
CA THR A 106 -9.34 -2.55 13.64
C THR A 106 -9.92 -3.93 13.30
N THR A 107 -9.02 -4.83 12.91
CA THR A 107 -9.34 -6.25 12.79
C THR A 107 -9.53 -6.86 14.17
N ASN A 108 -9.95 -8.13 14.23
CA ASN A 108 -10.05 -8.86 15.49
C ASN A 108 -8.72 -8.94 16.23
N ASP A 109 -7.61 -8.89 15.50
CA ASP A 109 -6.26 -8.92 16.08
C ASP A 109 -5.74 -7.53 16.46
N GLY A 110 -6.57 -6.51 16.32
CA GLY A 110 -6.21 -5.15 16.72
C GLY A 110 -5.40 -4.36 15.69
N ILE A 111 -5.34 -4.81 14.44
CA ILE A 111 -4.58 -4.13 13.39
C ILE A 111 -5.48 -3.12 12.69
N ASP A 112 -4.96 -1.90 12.50
CA ASP A 112 -5.66 -0.84 11.79
C ASP A 112 -6.05 -1.27 10.38
N ILE A 113 -7.34 -1.20 10.06
CA ILE A 113 -7.86 -1.57 8.74
C ILE A 113 -7.32 -0.64 7.65
N ILE A 114 -7.15 0.65 7.95
CA ILE A 114 -6.58 1.59 7.00
C ILE A 114 -5.12 1.23 6.69
N ALA A 115 -4.37 0.80 7.69
CA ALA A 115 -3.00 0.33 7.47
C ALA A 115 -2.96 -0.85 6.50
N ILE A 116 -3.90 -1.79 6.62
CA ILE A 116 -4.00 -2.92 5.70
C ILE A 116 -4.28 -2.45 4.27
N LYS A 117 -5.17 -1.49 4.11
CA LYS A 117 -5.47 -0.92 2.80
C LYS A 117 -4.26 -0.20 2.18
N LEU A 118 -3.49 0.50 3.00
CA LEU A 118 -2.26 1.14 2.55
C LEU A 118 -1.20 0.11 2.16
N LEU A 119 -1.04 -0.95 2.95
CA LEU A 119 -0.12 -2.04 2.62
C LEU A 119 -0.48 -2.69 1.29
N ARG A 120 -1.77 -2.91 1.04
CA ARG A 120 -2.23 -3.47 -0.23
C ARG A 120 -1.85 -2.57 -1.40
N LYS A 121 -1.98 -1.27 -1.24
CA LYS A 121 -1.56 -0.30 -2.27
C LYS A 121 -0.05 -0.32 -2.48
N ILE A 122 0.73 -0.40 -1.41
CA ILE A 122 2.19 -0.46 -1.51
C ILE A 122 2.62 -1.68 -2.34
N PHE A 123 2.08 -2.85 -2.03
CA PHE A 123 2.42 -4.07 -2.76
C PHE A 123 1.93 -4.03 -4.22
N SER A 124 0.74 -3.49 -4.45
CA SER A 124 0.20 -3.37 -5.81
C SER A 124 1.06 -2.43 -6.66
N GLU A 125 1.47 -1.30 -6.13
CA GLU A 125 2.35 -0.37 -6.84
C GLU A 125 3.71 -1.00 -7.13
N TYR A 126 4.27 -1.73 -6.17
CA TYR A 126 5.53 -2.43 -6.37
C TYR A 126 5.44 -3.40 -7.54
N GLN A 127 4.36 -4.18 -7.62
CA GLN A 127 4.18 -5.13 -8.72
C GLN A 127 4.05 -4.43 -10.07
N LYS A 128 3.40 -3.27 -10.10
CA LYS A 128 3.22 -2.51 -11.34
C LYS A 128 4.51 -1.87 -11.85
N THR A 129 5.30 -1.31 -10.96
CA THR A 129 6.45 -0.47 -11.33
C THR A 129 7.79 -1.14 -11.11
N GLY A 130 7.87 -2.11 -10.19
CA GLY A 130 9.14 -2.69 -9.77
C GLY A 130 9.85 -1.86 -8.72
N ASP A 131 9.30 -0.73 -8.31
CA ASP A 131 9.90 0.16 -7.35
C ASP A 131 9.08 0.25 -6.08
N ILE A 132 9.76 0.43 -4.94
CA ILE A 132 9.10 0.70 -3.67
C ILE A 132 8.49 2.10 -3.76
N PRO A 133 7.16 2.25 -3.62
CA PRO A 133 6.54 3.57 -3.76
C PRO A 133 6.95 4.49 -2.61
N LYS A 134 7.17 5.76 -2.91
CA LYS A 134 7.54 6.76 -1.91
C LYS A 134 6.35 7.19 -1.08
N ARG A 135 5.17 7.18 -1.67
CA ARG A 135 3.94 7.57 -0.99
C ARG A 135 2.75 6.84 -1.60
N VAL A 136 1.87 6.37 -0.74
CA VAL A 136 0.56 5.83 -1.15
C VAL A 136 -0.53 6.48 -0.30
N GLY A 137 -1.72 6.54 -0.85
CA GLY A 137 -2.87 7.10 -0.15
C GLY A 137 -4.12 6.30 -0.42
N PHE A 138 -5.03 6.36 0.55
CA PHE A 138 -6.35 5.75 0.46
C PHE A 138 -7.35 6.70 1.09
N TYR A 139 -8.51 6.89 0.46
CA TYR A 139 -9.61 7.62 1.07
C TYR A 139 -10.94 7.18 0.45
N CYS A 140 -11.96 7.32 1.24
CA CYS A 140 -13.33 7.07 0.82
C CYS A 140 -14.20 8.29 1.02
#